data_3ffc624b49f7ee2eb2beebee7e38197a
#
_entry.id   3ffc624b49f7ee2eb2beebee7e38197a
#
_cell.length_a   1.000
_cell.length_b   1.000
_cell.length_c   1.000
_cell.angle_alpha   90.00
_cell.angle_beta   90.00
_cell.angle_gamma   90.00
#
_symmetry.space_group_name_H-M   'P 1'
#
loop_
_entity.id
_entity.type
_entity.pdbx_description
1 polymer ?
#
loop_
_entity_poly.entity_id
_entity_poly.type
_entity_poly.pdbx_seq_one_letter_code
_entity_poly.pdbx_strand_id
1 'polypeptide(L)'
;GVTMKAQECERYIEVTGTSEMEVVPDEIHYLIEIQEYFEEEFDGVSKPEQYKTKVPITRIEQELMQAIHDAGIPDSAVRVQEYGNNWRHRGHDFLISKQLDITLQDFKQIDRIVRKLNTRGIHSMRIGKLDNKDILTYQQKAKIEALKAAQRKAAYLVKALDKKLGPVMHIVENETDNSIPFTQSNVLSSYAVSFNNFRIIKKNYSMLSLIHI
;
A
#
# COMPACT_ATOMS: atom_id res chain seq x y z
N GLY A 1 -10.47 30.93 57.75
CA GLY A 1 -10.35 31.49 56.45
C GLY A 1 -9.88 30.45 55.45
N VAL A 2 -10.74 30.02 54.51
CA VAL A 2 -10.38 29.13 53.40
C VAL A 2 -9.74 30.01 52.33
N THR A 3 -8.41 29.97 52.21
CA THR A 3 -7.69 30.57 51.08
C THR A 3 -7.93 29.69 49.84
N MET A 4 -8.83 30.14 49.01
CA MET A 4 -8.90 29.60 47.64
C MET A 4 -7.64 30.08 46.90
N LYS A 5 -6.71 29.14 46.63
CA LYS A 5 -5.65 29.36 45.63
C LYS A 5 -6.32 29.51 44.26
N ALA A 6 -6.30 30.72 43.72
CA ALA A 6 -6.65 30.92 42.33
C ALA A 6 -5.74 30.02 41.50
N GLN A 7 -6.30 29.13 40.71
CA GLN A 7 -5.57 28.37 39.71
C GLN A 7 -5.03 29.42 38.70
N GLU A 8 -3.71 29.60 38.68
CA GLU A 8 -3.08 30.41 37.62
C GLU A 8 -3.39 29.69 36.28
N CYS A 9 -4.15 30.39 35.42
CA CYS A 9 -4.42 29.94 34.08
C CYS A 9 -3.12 30.03 33.28
N GLU A 10 -2.48 28.91 33.00
CA GLU A 10 -1.28 28.90 32.17
C GLU A 10 -1.61 29.46 30.79
N ARG A 11 -0.78 30.34 30.31
CA ARG A 11 -0.92 30.96 28.98
C ARG A 11 -0.18 30.07 27.99
N TYR A 12 -0.86 29.62 26.96
CA TYR A 12 -0.27 28.83 25.92
C TYR A 12 -0.96 29.04 24.57
N ILE A 13 -0.26 28.66 23.51
CA ILE A 13 -0.82 28.54 22.18
C ILE A 13 -0.83 27.05 21.78
N GLU A 14 -1.90 26.63 21.16
CA GLU A 14 -2.05 25.29 20.62
C GLU A 14 -2.01 25.36 19.10
N VAL A 15 -1.08 24.64 18.49
CA VAL A 15 -0.87 24.62 17.04
C VAL A 15 -0.67 23.20 16.53
N THR A 16 -1.12 22.95 15.32
CA THR A 16 -0.87 21.71 14.60
C THR A 16 -0.01 22.00 13.39
N GLY A 17 1.09 21.29 13.26
CA GLY A 17 1.92 21.27 12.07
C GLY A 17 1.74 19.99 11.31
N THR A 18 1.81 20.05 9.99
CA THR A 18 1.67 18.89 9.10
C THR A 18 2.86 18.78 8.16
N SER A 19 3.14 17.56 7.75
CA SER A 19 4.10 17.26 6.69
C SER A 19 3.63 16.10 5.86
N GLU A 20 4.18 15.93 4.67
CA GLU A 20 3.92 14.82 3.79
C GLU A 20 5.23 14.09 3.51
N MET A 21 5.18 12.76 3.60
CA MET A 21 6.28 11.88 3.19
C MET A 21 5.94 11.26 1.86
N GLU A 22 6.85 11.37 0.88
CA GLU A 22 6.79 10.67 -0.39
C GLU A 22 8.09 9.90 -0.59
N VAL A 23 8.01 8.58 -0.71
CA VAL A 23 9.17 7.70 -0.84
C VAL A 23 8.96 6.74 -2.00
N VAL A 24 9.95 6.65 -2.88
CA VAL A 24 9.96 5.64 -3.95
C VAL A 24 10.23 4.28 -3.32
N PRO A 25 9.37 3.28 -3.53
CA PRO A 25 9.59 1.95 -2.98
C PRO A 25 10.79 1.27 -3.65
N ASP A 26 11.56 0.53 -2.87
CA ASP A 26 12.59 -0.40 -3.34
C ASP A 26 12.21 -1.86 -3.13
N GLU A 27 11.05 -2.10 -2.52
CA GLU A 27 10.44 -3.40 -2.32
C GLU A 27 8.96 -3.33 -2.65
N ILE A 28 8.54 -4.15 -3.63
CA ILE A 28 7.18 -4.20 -4.14
C ILE A 28 6.70 -5.65 -4.03
N HIS A 29 5.62 -5.89 -3.29
CA HIS A 29 4.96 -7.18 -3.25
C HIS A 29 3.88 -7.22 -4.33
N TYR A 30 4.11 -8.02 -5.36
CA TYR A 30 3.16 -8.24 -6.45
C TYR A 30 2.45 -9.56 -6.24
N LEU A 31 1.13 -9.48 -6.06
CA LEU A 31 0.29 -10.62 -5.72
C LEU A 31 -0.42 -11.13 -6.98
N ILE A 32 -0.16 -12.37 -7.33
CA ILE A 32 -0.81 -13.04 -8.46
C ILE A 32 -1.60 -14.23 -7.93
N GLU A 33 -2.90 -14.21 -8.16
CA GLU A 33 -3.78 -15.34 -7.89
C GLU A 33 -3.98 -16.15 -9.17
N ILE A 34 -3.63 -17.43 -9.11
CA ILE A 34 -3.84 -18.40 -10.18
C ILE A 34 -4.93 -19.39 -9.79
N GLN A 35 -5.67 -19.87 -10.77
CA GLN A 35 -6.77 -20.80 -10.57
C GLN A 35 -6.88 -21.78 -11.72
N GLU A 36 -7.21 -23.01 -11.40
CA GLU A 36 -7.55 -24.03 -12.40
C GLU A 36 -8.70 -23.56 -13.28
N TYR A 37 -8.70 -23.98 -14.52
CA TYR A 37 -9.74 -23.69 -15.50
C TYR A 37 -9.91 -24.86 -16.46
N PHE A 38 -10.97 -24.83 -17.26
CA PHE A 38 -11.20 -25.79 -18.33
C PHE A 38 -10.85 -25.17 -19.68
N GLU A 39 -10.19 -25.94 -20.54
CA GLU A 39 -9.79 -25.45 -21.88
C GLU A 39 -11.01 -25.01 -22.69
N GLU A 40 -12.14 -25.68 -22.54
CA GLU A 40 -13.39 -25.39 -23.24
C GLU A 40 -13.98 -24.01 -22.90
N GLU A 41 -13.57 -23.39 -21.79
CA GLU A 41 -14.00 -22.04 -21.46
C GLU A 41 -13.57 -20.99 -22.49
N PHE A 42 -12.53 -21.29 -23.23
CA PHE A 42 -11.89 -20.37 -24.17
C PHE A 42 -12.09 -20.76 -25.63
N ASP A 43 -12.88 -21.79 -25.93
CA ASP A 43 -13.14 -22.22 -27.31
C ASP A 43 -14.22 -21.38 -28.01
N GLY A 44 -14.98 -20.58 -27.26
CA GLY A 44 -16.02 -19.69 -27.78
C GLY A 44 -17.33 -20.37 -28.16
N VAL A 45 -17.44 -21.70 -28.02
CA VAL A 45 -18.61 -22.48 -28.44
C VAL A 45 -19.16 -23.40 -27.36
N SER A 46 -18.31 -23.95 -26.49
CA SER A 46 -18.74 -24.90 -25.45
C SER A 46 -19.55 -24.22 -24.36
N LYS A 47 -20.58 -24.92 -23.89
CA LYS A 47 -21.36 -24.50 -22.71
C LYS A 47 -20.73 -25.07 -21.44
N PRO A 48 -21.01 -24.46 -20.26
CA PRO A 48 -20.45 -24.94 -18.99
C PRO A 48 -20.66 -26.45 -18.73
N GLU A 49 -21.76 -27.00 -19.15
CA GLU A 49 -22.07 -28.44 -19.02
C GLU A 49 -21.15 -29.34 -19.84
N GLN A 50 -20.47 -28.77 -20.85
CA GLN A 50 -19.56 -29.48 -21.75
C GLN A 50 -18.10 -29.39 -21.31
N TYR A 51 -17.80 -28.65 -20.25
CA TYR A 51 -16.45 -28.47 -19.72
C TYR A 51 -15.94 -29.77 -19.11
N LYS A 52 -14.82 -30.27 -19.60
CA LYS A 52 -14.25 -31.56 -19.18
C LYS A 52 -12.71 -31.57 -19.09
N THR A 53 -12.03 -30.67 -19.78
CA THR A 53 -10.57 -30.67 -19.89
C THR A 53 -9.99 -29.64 -18.90
N LYS A 54 -9.79 -30.10 -17.66
CA LYS A 54 -9.22 -29.24 -16.61
C LYS A 54 -7.73 -29.06 -16.82
N VAL A 55 -7.27 -27.81 -16.78
CA VAL A 55 -5.86 -27.45 -16.69
C VAL A 55 -5.47 -27.39 -15.22
N PRO A 56 -4.57 -28.26 -14.77
CA PRO A 56 -4.21 -28.36 -13.35
C PRO A 56 -3.38 -27.18 -12.88
N ILE A 57 -3.50 -26.87 -11.59
CA ILE A 57 -2.78 -25.76 -10.95
C ILE A 57 -1.26 -25.88 -11.10
N THR A 58 -0.73 -27.10 -11.11
CA THR A 58 0.71 -27.36 -11.29
C THR A 58 1.23 -26.86 -12.63
N ARG A 59 0.46 -27.05 -13.70
CA ARG A 59 0.80 -26.55 -15.03
C ARG A 59 0.74 -25.03 -15.10
N ILE A 60 -0.31 -24.43 -14.54
CA ILE A 60 -0.48 -22.99 -14.49
C ILE A 60 0.66 -22.33 -13.70
N GLU A 61 1.02 -22.91 -12.55
CA GLU A 61 2.14 -22.45 -11.74
C GLU A 61 3.47 -22.54 -12.47
N GLN A 62 3.73 -23.64 -13.18
CA GLN A 62 4.95 -23.82 -13.98
C GLN A 62 5.06 -22.76 -15.09
N GLU A 63 3.98 -22.50 -15.80
CA GLU A 63 3.94 -21.46 -16.84
C GLU A 63 4.19 -20.06 -16.26
N LEU A 64 3.59 -19.76 -15.10
CA LEU A 64 3.83 -18.50 -14.39
C LEU A 64 5.28 -18.39 -13.91
N MET A 65 5.83 -19.44 -13.30
CA MET A 65 7.22 -19.43 -12.83
C MET A 65 8.21 -19.27 -14.01
N GLN A 66 7.90 -19.85 -15.16
CA GLN A 66 8.71 -19.63 -16.36
C GLN A 66 8.69 -18.17 -16.83
N ALA A 67 7.52 -17.54 -16.82
CA ALA A 67 7.38 -16.12 -17.17
C ALA A 67 8.15 -15.22 -16.18
N ILE A 68 8.10 -15.54 -14.89
CA ILE A 68 8.84 -14.83 -13.84
C ILE A 68 10.35 -14.99 -14.04
N HIS A 69 10.80 -16.20 -14.32
CA HIS A 69 12.21 -16.51 -14.60
C HIS A 69 12.71 -15.76 -15.84
N ASP A 70 11.92 -15.76 -16.92
CA ASP A 70 12.24 -15.05 -18.17
C ASP A 70 12.29 -13.53 -17.99
N ALA A 71 11.58 -13.01 -16.99
CA ALA A 71 11.65 -11.61 -16.61
C ALA A 71 12.90 -11.24 -15.76
N GLY A 72 13.77 -12.23 -15.48
CA GLY A 72 14.98 -12.04 -14.70
C GLY A 72 14.78 -12.05 -13.19
N ILE A 73 13.67 -12.57 -12.70
CA ILE A 73 13.34 -12.62 -11.27
C ILE A 73 13.71 -14.00 -10.73
N PRO A 74 14.52 -14.09 -9.65
CA PRO A 74 14.91 -15.37 -9.08
C PRO A 74 13.74 -16.06 -8.35
N ASP A 75 13.80 -17.37 -8.29
CA ASP A 75 12.78 -18.18 -7.61
C ASP A 75 12.65 -17.83 -6.12
N SER A 76 13.75 -17.40 -5.49
CA SER A 76 13.78 -16.95 -4.09
C SER A 76 12.90 -15.74 -3.81
N ALA A 77 12.53 -14.97 -4.84
CA ALA A 77 11.63 -13.82 -4.74
C ALA A 77 10.14 -14.23 -4.71
N VAL A 78 9.83 -15.49 -4.96
CA VAL A 78 8.45 -15.97 -5.07
C VAL A 78 8.08 -16.81 -3.85
N ARG A 79 6.96 -16.47 -3.23
CA ARG A 79 6.38 -17.21 -2.11
C ARG A 79 4.93 -17.60 -2.42
N VAL A 80 4.58 -18.83 -2.13
CA VAL A 80 3.16 -19.24 -2.13
C VAL A 80 2.55 -18.76 -0.82
N GLN A 81 1.57 -17.89 -0.90
CA GLN A 81 0.96 -17.24 0.26
C GLN A 81 -0.33 -17.93 0.72
N GLU A 82 -1.12 -18.40 -0.23
CA GLU A 82 -2.40 -19.02 0.02
C GLU A 82 -2.66 -20.20 -0.92
N TYR A 83 -3.35 -21.20 -0.37
CA TYR A 83 -4.05 -22.23 -1.11
C TYR A 83 -5.54 -22.05 -0.94
N GLY A 84 -6.28 -22.08 -2.02
CA GLY A 84 -7.72 -21.96 -1.98
C GLY A 84 -8.41 -23.00 -2.86
N ASN A 85 -9.68 -23.18 -2.59
CA ASN A 85 -10.57 -24.01 -3.39
C ASN A 85 -11.83 -23.21 -3.67
N ASN A 86 -12.16 -23.10 -4.94
CA ASN A 86 -13.32 -22.35 -5.37
C ASN A 86 -14.34 -23.26 -6.05
N TRP A 87 -15.60 -23.15 -5.63
CA TRP A 87 -16.71 -23.76 -6.31
C TRP A 87 -17.27 -22.81 -7.35
N ARG A 88 -17.58 -23.31 -8.53
CA ARG A 88 -18.30 -22.53 -9.53
C ARG A 88 -19.81 -22.59 -9.29
N HIS A 89 -20.48 -21.45 -9.46
CA HIS A 89 -21.92 -21.33 -9.25
C HIS A 89 -22.80 -22.17 -10.22
N ARG A 90 -22.25 -22.64 -11.33
CA ARG A 90 -22.98 -23.34 -12.38
C ARG A 90 -22.47 -24.75 -12.69
N GLY A 91 -21.81 -25.37 -11.79
CA GLY A 91 -21.32 -26.72 -11.93
C GLY A 91 -20.70 -27.13 -10.63
N HIS A 92 -20.68 -28.41 -10.34
CA HIS A 92 -20.05 -28.95 -9.14
C HIS A 92 -18.52 -29.05 -9.29
N ASP A 93 -17.93 -28.12 -10.07
CA ASP A 93 -16.51 -28.13 -10.37
C ASP A 93 -15.72 -27.50 -9.25
N PHE A 94 -14.85 -28.28 -8.69
CA PHE A 94 -13.93 -27.87 -7.66
C PHE A 94 -12.60 -27.45 -8.29
N LEU A 95 -12.25 -26.17 -8.14
CA LEU A 95 -11.04 -25.60 -8.72
C LEU A 95 -10.07 -25.18 -7.64
N ILE A 96 -8.83 -25.61 -7.77
CA ILE A 96 -7.75 -25.21 -6.87
C ILE A 96 -7.22 -23.86 -7.29
N SER A 97 -6.98 -22.99 -6.31
CA SER A 97 -6.34 -21.70 -6.50
C SER A 97 -5.13 -21.55 -5.59
N LYS A 98 -4.18 -20.71 -6.03
CA LYS A 98 -3.01 -20.32 -5.25
C LYS A 98 -2.80 -18.83 -5.39
N GLN A 99 -2.33 -18.19 -4.33
CA GLN A 99 -1.82 -16.83 -4.39
C GLN A 99 -0.31 -16.85 -4.23
N LEU A 100 0.39 -16.23 -5.18
CA LEU A 100 1.82 -16.05 -5.13
C LEU A 100 2.14 -14.59 -4.81
N ASP A 101 3.09 -14.40 -3.91
CA ASP A 101 3.69 -13.11 -3.57
C ASP A 101 5.07 -13.04 -4.21
N ILE A 102 5.25 -12.11 -5.14
CA ILE A 102 6.49 -11.89 -5.83
C ILE A 102 7.11 -10.60 -5.32
N THR A 103 8.27 -10.70 -4.69
CA THR A 103 9.02 -9.54 -4.22
C THR A 103 9.84 -8.94 -5.37
N LEU A 104 9.46 -7.76 -5.79
CA LEU A 104 10.08 -6.99 -6.85
C LEU A 104 10.80 -5.76 -6.30
N GLN A 105 11.76 -5.25 -7.04
CA GLN A 105 12.53 -4.05 -6.70
C GLN A 105 12.11 -2.83 -7.53
N ASP A 106 11.52 -3.07 -8.71
CA ASP A 106 11.14 -2.05 -9.67
C ASP A 106 9.82 -2.43 -10.36
N PHE A 107 8.96 -1.45 -10.57
CA PHE A 107 7.69 -1.63 -11.28
C PHE A 107 7.85 -2.10 -12.72
N LYS A 108 8.99 -1.85 -13.35
CA LYS A 108 9.28 -2.35 -14.70
C LYS A 108 9.31 -3.88 -14.78
N GLN A 109 9.61 -4.54 -13.68
CA GLN A 109 9.60 -6.00 -13.61
C GLN A 109 8.18 -6.55 -13.78
N ILE A 110 7.16 -5.82 -13.33
CA ILE A 110 5.74 -6.17 -13.54
C ILE A 110 5.43 -6.26 -15.03
N ASP A 111 5.82 -5.25 -15.80
CA ASP A 111 5.59 -5.22 -17.24
C ASP A 111 6.27 -6.39 -17.95
N ARG A 112 7.46 -6.77 -17.51
CA ARG A 112 8.19 -7.92 -18.06
C ARG A 112 7.48 -9.25 -17.79
N ILE A 113 6.91 -9.42 -16.60
CA ILE A 113 6.13 -10.61 -16.26
C ILE A 113 4.88 -10.66 -17.13
N VAL A 114 4.11 -9.59 -17.16
CA VAL A 114 2.80 -9.51 -17.82
C VAL A 114 2.90 -9.79 -19.32
N ARG A 115 3.96 -9.33 -19.97
CA ARG A 115 4.16 -9.55 -21.42
C ARG A 115 4.27 -11.03 -21.81
N LYS A 116 4.70 -11.89 -20.90
CA LYS A 116 4.99 -13.31 -21.17
C LYS A 116 3.97 -14.24 -20.55
N LEU A 117 2.96 -13.71 -19.87
CA LEU A 117 1.95 -14.52 -19.21
C LEU A 117 0.90 -15.10 -20.15
N ASN A 118 0.60 -16.36 -19.94
CA ASN A 118 -0.66 -16.94 -20.37
C ASN A 118 -1.75 -16.53 -19.36
N THR A 119 -2.67 -15.67 -19.77
CA THR A 119 -3.66 -15.08 -18.87
C THR A 119 -4.79 -16.02 -18.48
N ARG A 120 -4.94 -17.17 -19.11
CA ARG A 120 -6.09 -18.09 -18.91
C ARG A 120 -6.19 -18.62 -17.49
N GLY A 121 -5.07 -18.88 -16.83
CA GLY A 121 -5.01 -19.34 -15.45
C GLY A 121 -4.87 -18.22 -14.41
N ILE A 122 -4.83 -16.98 -14.84
CA ILE A 122 -4.68 -15.82 -13.94
C ILE A 122 -6.06 -15.34 -13.50
N HIS A 123 -6.30 -15.38 -12.20
CA HIS A 123 -7.55 -14.89 -11.62
C HIS A 123 -7.47 -13.42 -11.26
N SER A 124 -6.36 -13.00 -10.64
CA SER A 124 -6.11 -11.60 -10.32
C SER A 124 -4.62 -11.29 -10.27
N MET A 125 -4.29 -10.03 -10.52
CA MET A 125 -2.95 -9.48 -10.34
C MET A 125 -3.09 -8.11 -9.67
N ARG A 126 -2.37 -7.89 -8.59
CA ARG A 126 -2.43 -6.63 -7.85
C ARG A 126 -1.13 -6.32 -7.14
N ILE A 127 -0.88 -5.04 -6.93
CA ILE A 127 0.18 -4.60 -6.05
C ILE A 127 -0.32 -4.71 -4.61
N GLY A 128 0.42 -5.43 -3.78
CA GLY A 128 0.18 -5.53 -2.36
C GLY A 128 0.97 -4.46 -1.59
N LYS A 129 1.82 -4.89 -0.67
CA LYS A 129 2.64 -3.99 0.13
C LYS A 129 3.73 -3.32 -0.70
N LEU A 130 3.94 -2.02 -0.47
CA LEU A 130 5.11 -1.27 -0.90
C LEU A 130 5.98 -0.99 0.33
N ASP A 131 7.29 -1.12 0.19
CA ASP A 131 8.22 -0.85 1.27
C ASP A 131 9.50 -0.18 0.76
N ASN A 132 10.25 0.39 1.68
CA ASN A 132 11.59 0.93 1.45
C ASN A 132 12.46 0.61 2.65
N LYS A 133 13.69 0.16 2.42
CA LYS A 133 14.63 -0.21 3.48
C LYS A 133 14.89 0.90 4.51
N ASP A 134 14.77 2.15 4.11
CA ASP A 134 15.00 3.33 4.94
C ASP A 134 13.70 4.00 5.41
N ILE A 135 12.57 3.29 5.36
CA ILE A 135 11.23 3.86 5.62
C ILE A 135 11.16 4.54 7.00
N LEU A 136 11.77 3.95 8.02
CA LEU A 136 11.77 4.52 9.37
C LEU A 136 12.51 5.86 9.45
N THR A 137 13.61 5.99 8.71
CA THR A 137 14.36 7.24 8.62
C THR A 137 13.54 8.33 7.93
N TYR A 138 12.85 8.00 6.84
CA TYR A 138 11.96 8.94 6.16
C TYR A 138 10.77 9.35 7.02
N GLN A 139 10.18 8.42 7.77
CA GLN A 139 9.10 8.71 8.70
C GLN A 139 9.55 9.63 9.82
N GLN A 140 10.71 9.38 10.42
CA GLN A 140 11.28 10.22 11.45
C GLN A 140 11.51 11.65 10.95
N LYS A 141 12.08 11.80 9.77
CA LYS A 141 12.30 13.10 9.14
C LYS A 141 10.98 13.86 8.92
N ALA A 142 9.97 13.18 8.42
CA ALA A 142 8.66 13.77 8.18
C ALA A 142 7.97 14.23 9.48
N LYS A 143 8.08 13.45 10.55
CA LYS A 143 7.57 13.81 11.89
C LYS A 143 8.27 15.07 12.43
N ILE A 144 9.59 15.15 12.27
CA ILE A 144 10.36 16.33 12.68
C ILE A 144 9.93 17.56 11.87
N GLU A 145 9.72 17.42 10.58
CA GLU A 145 9.24 18.53 9.73
C GLU A 145 7.84 19.01 10.12
N ALA A 146 6.94 18.09 10.47
CA ALA A 146 5.61 18.45 10.99
C ALA A 146 5.71 19.24 12.30
N LEU A 147 6.58 18.81 13.22
CA LEU A 147 6.82 19.50 14.47
C LEU A 147 7.40 20.90 14.27
N LYS A 148 8.37 21.04 13.37
CA LYS A 148 8.95 22.36 13.00
C LYS A 148 7.91 23.26 12.34
N ALA A 149 7.00 22.69 11.54
CA ALA A 149 5.91 23.45 10.94
C ALA A 149 4.96 24.02 12.01
N ALA A 150 4.64 23.23 13.04
CA ALA A 150 3.87 23.71 14.19
C ALA A 150 4.60 24.86 14.92
N GLN A 151 5.89 24.70 15.17
CA GLN A 151 6.70 25.73 15.84
C GLN A 151 6.74 27.02 15.04
N ARG A 152 6.96 26.97 13.74
CA ARG A 152 6.92 28.15 12.87
C ARG A 152 5.57 28.83 12.89
N LYS A 153 4.48 28.07 12.86
CA LYS A 153 3.13 28.61 12.96
C LYS A 153 2.90 29.32 14.29
N ALA A 154 3.29 28.71 15.39
CA ALA A 154 3.23 29.31 16.71
C ALA A 154 4.02 30.63 16.75
N ALA A 155 5.23 30.67 16.21
CA ALA A 155 6.09 31.83 16.20
C ALA A 155 5.46 33.03 15.49
N TYR A 156 4.92 32.87 14.29
CA TYR A 156 4.32 34.02 13.58
C TYR A 156 2.99 34.47 14.20
N LEU A 157 2.19 33.53 14.73
CA LEU A 157 0.93 33.87 15.38
C LEU A 157 1.16 34.67 16.68
N VAL A 158 2.10 34.23 17.49
CA VAL A 158 2.46 34.89 18.75
C VAL A 158 3.05 36.26 18.49
N LYS A 159 3.89 36.40 17.46
CA LYS A 159 4.44 37.70 17.05
C LYS A 159 3.35 38.66 16.62
N ALA A 160 2.33 38.22 15.93
CA ALA A 160 1.20 39.05 15.52
C ALA A 160 0.40 39.60 16.72
N LEU A 161 0.49 38.94 17.87
CA LEU A 161 -0.13 39.37 19.13
C LEU A 161 0.82 40.16 20.04
N ASP A 162 1.99 40.53 19.55
CA ASP A 162 3.05 41.21 20.33
C ASP A 162 3.49 40.42 21.58
N LYS A 163 3.48 39.10 21.48
CA LYS A 163 3.88 38.13 22.51
C LYS A 163 5.15 37.42 22.14
N LYS A 164 5.77 36.78 23.12
CA LYS A 164 6.95 35.92 22.92
C LYS A 164 6.60 34.46 23.11
N LEU A 165 7.16 33.63 22.24
CA LEU A 165 7.05 32.17 22.32
C LEU A 165 7.94 31.67 23.46
N GLY A 166 7.37 30.89 24.37
CA GLY A 166 8.06 30.23 25.46
C GLY A 166 8.44 28.79 25.15
N PRO A 167 8.72 27.98 26.17
CA PRO A 167 9.06 26.57 26.02
C PRO A 167 7.84 25.75 25.58
N VAL A 168 8.11 24.63 24.91
CA VAL A 168 7.11 23.64 24.58
C VAL A 168 6.64 22.95 25.86
N MET A 169 5.32 22.89 26.05
CA MET A 169 4.70 22.29 27.24
C MET A 169 4.23 20.87 26.99
N HIS A 170 3.71 20.59 25.78
CA HIS A 170 3.12 19.32 25.47
C HIS A 170 3.14 19.08 23.95
N ILE A 171 3.43 17.84 23.55
CA ILE A 171 3.40 17.42 22.15
C ILE A 171 2.55 16.18 22.06
N VAL A 172 1.64 16.13 21.10
CA VAL A 172 0.84 14.96 20.76
C VAL A 172 1.13 14.57 19.32
N GLU A 173 1.64 13.36 19.13
CA GLU A 173 1.77 12.77 17.83
C GLU A 173 0.42 12.17 17.41
N ASN A 174 -0.20 12.76 16.41
CA ASN A 174 -1.41 12.21 15.81
C ASN A 174 -1.01 11.29 14.66
N GLU A 175 -1.02 10.00 14.90
CA GLU A 175 -0.96 9.02 13.83
C GLU A 175 -2.32 9.00 13.12
N THR A 176 -2.48 9.85 12.15
CA THR A 176 -3.54 9.65 11.18
C THR A 176 -3.06 8.55 10.25
N ASP A 177 -3.61 7.39 10.42
CA ASP A 177 -3.44 6.25 9.53
C ASP A 177 -4.20 6.53 8.22
N ASN A 178 -3.80 7.61 7.56
CA ASN A 178 -4.15 7.92 6.18
C ASN A 178 -3.17 7.20 5.25
N SER A 179 -2.92 5.92 5.52
CA SER A 179 -2.64 5.00 4.45
C SER A 179 -3.88 5.08 3.58
N ILE A 180 -3.76 5.79 2.46
CA ILE A 180 -4.78 5.69 1.40
C ILE A 180 -4.93 4.20 1.17
N PRO A 181 -6.07 3.59 1.55
CA PRO A 181 -6.24 2.20 1.26
C PRO A 181 -6.04 2.07 -0.23
N PHE A 182 -5.18 1.17 -0.63
CA PHE A 182 -4.99 0.78 -2.01
C PHE A 182 -6.38 0.41 -2.53
N THR A 183 -7.11 1.38 -3.07
CA THR A 183 -8.38 1.10 -3.73
C THR A 183 -8.03 0.25 -4.92
N GLN A 184 -8.44 -1.00 -4.86
CA GLN A 184 -8.39 -1.94 -5.95
C GLN A 184 -9.23 -1.40 -7.11
N SER A 185 -8.69 -0.45 -7.85
CA SER A 185 -9.22 -0.16 -9.17
C SER A 185 -8.62 -1.20 -10.10
N ASN A 186 -9.48 -1.95 -10.78
CA ASN A 186 -9.12 -2.93 -11.78
C ASN A 186 -8.03 -2.38 -12.70
N VAL A 187 -6.81 -2.84 -12.49
CA VAL A 187 -5.59 -2.35 -13.16
C VAL A 187 -5.58 -2.64 -14.66
N LEU A 188 -6.52 -3.44 -15.15
CA LEU A 188 -6.58 -3.82 -16.56
C LEU A 188 -7.23 -2.78 -17.50
N SER A 189 -7.95 -1.78 -16.99
CA SER A 189 -8.70 -0.86 -17.85
C SER A 189 -8.22 0.60 -17.86
N SER A 190 -7.21 0.96 -17.08
CA SER A 190 -6.76 2.35 -17.00
C SER A 190 -5.23 2.52 -17.10
N TYR A 191 -4.65 1.93 -18.13
CA TYR A 191 -3.19 1.96 -18.35
C TYR A 191 -2.58 3.35 -18.57
N ALA A 192 -3.36 4.39 -18.70
CA ALA A 192 -2.84 5.67 -19.18
C ALA A 192 -2.85 6.85 -18.20
N VAL A 193 -3.64 6.85 -17.13
CA VAL A 193 -3.92 8.12 -16.43
C VAL A 193 -3.58 8.13 -14.94
N SER A 194 -3.41 7.00 -14.28
CA SER A 194 -3.26 6.95 -12.82
C SER A 194 -1.96 6.35 -12.29
N PHE A 195 -1.01 6.03 -13.14
CA PHE A 195 0.22 5.31 -12.77
C PHE A 195 1.14 6.07 -11.82
N ASN A 196 1.11 7.38 -11.79
CA ASN A 196 2.05 8.17 -10.99
C ASN A 196 1.75 8.15 -9.49
N ASN A 197 0.48 8.02 -9.09
CA ASN A 197 0.09 8.07 -7.67
C ASN A 197 0.24 6.74 -6.92
N PHE A 198 0.29 5.60 -7.66
CA PHE A 198 0.42 4.25 -7.06
C PHE A 198 1.86 3.77 -6.91
N ARG A 199 2.84 4.50 -7.44
CA ARG A 199 4.26 4.14 -7.45
C ARG A 199 5.06 4.73 -6.30
N ILE A 200 4.41 5.43 -5.39
CA ILE A 200 5.06 6.16 -4.31
C ILE A 200 4.40 5.77 -2.99
N ILE A 201 5.23 5.53 -1.97
CA ILE A 201 4.76 5.43 -0.60
C ILE A 201 4.48 6.85 -0.12
N LYS A 202 3.22 7.13 0.19
CA LYS A 202 2.77 8.45 0.62
C LYS A 202 2.09 8.36 1.98
N LYS A 203 2.53 9.19 2.92
CA LYS A 203 1.92 9.30 4.24
C LYS A 203 1.96 10.74 4.74
N ASN A 204 0.87 11.16 5.38
CA ASN A 204 0.77 12.48 6.03
C ASN A 204 1.00 12.33 7.53
N TYR A 205 1.66 13.31 8.11
CA TYR A 205 1.94 13.39 9.54
C TYR A 205 1.39 14.67 10.12
N SER A 206 0.89 14.60 11.35
CA SER A 206 0.33 15.73 12.08
C SER A 206 0.87 15.73 13.51
N MET A 207 1.39 16.88 13.94
CA MET A 207 1.95 17.08 15.28
C MET A 207 1.26 18.25 15.96
N LEU A 208 0.61 17.98 17.08
CA LEU A 208 -0.01 18.98 17.94
C LEU A 208 0.99 19.43 19.00
N SER A 209 1.14 20.73 19.17
CA SER A 209 2.04 21.29 20.20
C SER A 209 1.33 22.37 21.01
N LEU A 210 1.46 22.28 22.34
CA LEU A 210 1.12 23.35 23.28
C LEU A 210 2.40 24.03 23.70
N ILE A 211 2.46 25.35 23.52
CA ILE A 211 3.66 26.14 23.76
C ILE A 211 3.30 27.30 24.66
N HIS A 212 4.05 27.50 25.74
CA HIS A 212 3.84 28.60 26.67
C HIS A 212 4.06 29.96 25.97
N ILE A 213 3.26 30.95 26.34
CA ILE A 213 3.38 32.33 25.86
C ILE A 213 3.37 33.35 26.98
#